data_4fdc458b5f978f956f48c0fc2c6e7000
#
_entry.id   4fdc458b5f978f956f48c0fc2c6e7000
#
_cell.length_a   1.000
_cell.length_b   1.000
_cell.length_c   1.000
_cell.angle_alpha   90.00
_cell.angle_beta   90.00
_cell.angle_gamma   90.00
#
_symmetry.space_group_name_H-M   'P 1'
#
loop_
_entity.id
_entity.type
_entity.pdbx_description
1 polymer ?
#
loop_
_entity_poly.entity_id
_entity_poly.type
_entity_poly.pdbx_seq_one_letter_code
_entity_poly.pdbx_strand_id
1 'polypeptide(L)'
;MAYFQLCNIFAKKISRMRIVGLGNALTDVLARLHSDECFDEMGLLKGGMQLIGEEKLLRIMSVFEGLETTLASGGSAANAVSGVARMGIESGFIGKIGRDAYGRFFREDMERNGVQTLLIEGEQASGCAMTMITPDGERTFGTFLGAAATLCAEELSAEMFEGYDILHIEGYLVQDASLILRAVQLAKEAGLSVSFDMASYN
;
A
#
# COMPACT_ATOMS: atom_id res chain seq x y z
N MET A 1 -21.68 27.21 24.32
CA MET A 1 -22.40 25.92 24.34
C MET A 1 -22.60 25.32 22.95
N ALA A 2 -23.14 26.05 21.96
CA ALA A 2 -23.38 25.51 20.60
C ALA A 2 -22.12 24.97 19.89
N TYR A 3 -20.97 25.62 20.01
CA TYR A 3 -19.72 25.22 19.40
C TYR A 3 -19.22 23.87 19.95
N PHE A 4 -19.34 23.63 21.22
CA PHE A 4 -18.98 22.39 21.89
C PHE A 4 -19.90 21.20 21.50
N GLN A 5 -21.19 21.50 21.28
CA GLN A 5 -22.15 20.51 20.77
C GLN A 5 -21.88 20.15 19.31
N LEU A 6 -21.54 21.14 18.45
CA LEU A 6 -21.15 20.89 17.07
C LEU A 6 -19.88 20.04 17.01
N CYS A 7 -18.83 20.36 17.77
CA CYS A 7 -17.61 19.58 17.82
C CYS A 7 -17.86 18.14 18.28
N ASN A 8 -18.74 17.93 19.29
CA ASN A 8 -19.10 16.60 19.73
C ASN A 8 -19.93 15.81 18.70
N ILE A 9 -20.80 16.47 17.94
CA ILE A 9 -21.57 15.86 16.85
C ILE A 9 -20.65 15.45 15.71
N PHE A 10 -19.71 16.32 15.31
CA PHE A 10 -18.69 16.02 14.30
C PHE A 10 -17.76 14.89 14.75
N ALA A 11 -17.25 14.93 15.97
CA ALA A 11 -16.41 13.87 16.53
C ALA A 11 -17.13 12.52 16.57
N LYS A 12 -18.40 12.48 17.01
CA LYS A 12 -19.24 11.26 16.99
C LYS A 12 -19.55 10.76 15.57
N LYS A 13 -19.66 11.65 14.58
CA LYS A 13 -19.90 11.26 13.19
C LYS A 13 -18.63 10.70 12.57
N ILE A 14 -17.46 11.29 12.85
CA ILE A 14 -16.17 10.82 12.38
C ILE A 14 -15.81 9.47 13.02
N SER A 15 -16.07 9.27 14.31
CA SER A 15 -15.79 8.01 15.01
C SER A 15 -16.70 6.83 14.60
N ARG A 16 -17.67 7.06 13.70
CA ARG A 16 -18.55 6.04 13.13
C ARG A 16 -18.26 5.76 11.65
N MET A 17 -17.41 6.57 11.02
CA MET A 17 -17.04 6.36 9.61
C MET A 17 -16.06 5.21 9.50
N ARG A 18 -16.23 4.40 8.47
CA ARG A 18 -15.37 3.27 8.14
C ARG A 18 -14.80 3.46 6.75
N ILE A 19 -13.52 3.18 6.59
CA ILE A 19 -12.82 3.38 5.32
C ILE A 19 -12.21 2.08 4.84
N VAL A 20 -12.31 1.81 3.54
CA VAL A 20 -11.56 0.73 2.89
C VAL A 20 -10.63 1.32 1.84
N GLY A 21 -9.36 0.92 1.86
CA GLY A 21 -8.36 1.26 0.85
C GLY A 21 -8.29 0.20 -0.23
N LEU A 22 -8.06 0.60 -1.48
CA LEU A 22 -7.73 -0.28 -2.59
C LEU A 22 -6.39 0.17 -3.17
N GLY A 23 -5.39 -0.70 -3.17
CA GLY A 23 -4.05 -0.32 -3.60
C GLY A 23 -3.08 -1.49 -3.77
N ASN A 24 -1.85 -1.15 -4.14
CA ASN A 24 -0.77 -2.12 -4.21
C ASN A 24 -0.34 -2.54 -2.80
N ALA A 25 -0.42 -3.84 -2.51
CA ALA A 25 0.08 -4.43 -1.28
C ALA A 25 1.60 -4.61 -1.41
N LEU A 26 2.37 -3.71 -0.83
CA LEU A 26 3.83 -3.73 -0.91
C LEU A 26 4.45 -3.92 0.47
N THR A 27 5.48 -4.75 0.57
CA THR A 27 6.33 -4.79 1.76
C THR A 27 7.56 -3.93 1.53
N ASP A 28 7.68 -2.84 2.29
CA ASP A 28 8.86 -2.00 2.28
C ASP A 28 10.00 -2.70 3.02
N VAL A 29 11.13 -2.88 2.33
CA VAL A 29 12.37 -3.45 2.86
C VAL A 29 13.41 -2.34 2.94
N LEU A 30 13.65 -1.80 4.13
CA LEU A 30 14.53 -0.66 4.33
C LEU A 30 15.92 -1.13 4.75
N ALA A 31 16.95 -0.64 4.06
CA ALA A 31 18.35 -0.83 4.44
C ALA A 31 19.12 0.50 4.43
N ARG A 32 20.06 0.65 5.36
CA ARG A 32 21.02 1.76 5.37
C ARG A 32 22.28 1.31 4.64
N LEU A 33 22.65 2.05 3.60
CA LEU A 33 23.87 1.82 2.84
C LEU A 33 25.05 2.52 3.51
N HIS A 34 26.23 1.94 3.38
CA HIS A 34 27.48 2.54 3.86
C HIS A 34 28.10 3.53 2.86
N SER A 35 27.78 3.38 1.58
CA SER A 35 28.23 4.27 0.48
C SER A 35 27.23 4.26 -0.68
N ASP A 36 27.44 5.13 -1.66
CA ASP A 36 26.64 5.23 -2.88
C ASP A 36 27.15 4.33 -4.02
N GLU A 37 28.29 3.67 -3.83
CA GLU A 37 28.98 2.91 -4.90
C GLU A 37 28.15 1.74 -5.46
N CYS A 38 27.25 1.18 -4.64
CA CYS A 38 26.40 0.06 -5.06
C CYS A 38 25.27 0.44 -6.03
N PHE A 39 24.98 1.72 -6.26
CA PHE A 39 23.90 2.11 -7.16
C PHE A 39 24.17 1.72 -8.62
N ASP A 40 25.41 1.82 -9.09
CA ASP A 40 25.79 1.39 -10.43
C ASP A 40 25.59 -0.13 -10.59
N GLU A 41 25.96 -0.92 -9.59
CA GLU A 41 25.76 -2.38 -9.56
C GLU A 41 24.27 -2.74 -9.58
N MET A 42 23.46 -2.05 -8.77
CA MET A 42 22.01 -2.21 -8.76
C MET A 42 21.32 -1.69 -10.02
N GLY A 43 21.98 -0.82 -10.79
CA GLY A 43 21.43 -0.15 -11.98
C GLY A 43 20.25 0.76 -11.61
N LEU A 44 20.36 1.47 -10.49
CA LEU A 44 19.38 2.45 -10.01
C LEU A 44 19.94 3.87 -10.04
N LEU A 45 19.07 4.83 -10.28
CA LEU A 45 19.38 6.25 -10.12
C LEU A 45 19.06 6.67 -8.68
N LYS A 46 20.04 7.25 -7.98
CA LYS A 46 19.86 7.76 -6.62
C LYS A 46 18.78 8.83 -6.55
N GLY A 47 18.02 8.85 -5.47
CA GLY A 47 17.10 9.92 -5.11
C GLY A 47 15.71 9.81 -5.74
N GLY A 48 15.30 8.63 -6.21
CA GLY A 48 14.00 8.46 -6.84
C GLY A 48 13.35 7.08 -6.64
N MET A 49 12.11 6.96 -7.06
CA MET A 49 11.39 5.69 -7.15
C MET A 49 11.45 5.18 -8.58
N GLN A 50 11.83 3.92 -8.75
CA GLN A 50 11.91 3.25 -10.04
C GLN A 50 11.19 1.91 -9.95
N LEU A 51 10.29 1.65 -10.92
CA LEU A 51 9.73 0.31 -11.08
C LEU A 51 10.81 -0.62 -11.62
N ILE A 52 10.91 -1.80 -11.02
CA ILE A 52 11.93 -2.80 -11.36
C ILE A 52 11.29 -4.16 -11.67
N GLY A 53 11.96 -4.91 -12.53
CA GLY A 53 11.65 -6.32 -12.78
C GLY A 53 12.36 -7.26 -11.78
N GLU A 54 12.03 -8.53 -11.86
CA GLU A 54 12.55 -9.57 -10.97
C GLU A 54 14.08 -9.69 -10.98
N GLU A 55 14.70 -9.60 -12.16
CA GLU A 55 16.17 -9.67 -12.29
C GLU A 55 16.85 -8.54 -11.48
N LYS A 56 16.33 -7.32 -11.57
CA LYS A 56 16.86 -6.18 -10.83
C LYS A 56 16.58 -6.31 -9.34
N LEU A 57 15.41 -6.85 -8.95
CA LEU A 57 15.10 -7.16 -7.57
C LEU A 57 16.14 -8.10 -6.97
N LEU A 58 16.49 -9.19 -7.67
CA LEU A 58 17.49 -10.16 -7.20
C LEU A 58 18.87 -9.51 -7.01
N ARG A 59 19.27 -8.61 -7.91
CA ARG A 59 20.53 -7.84 -7.74
C ARG A 59 20.51 -6.96 -6.49
N ILE A 60 19.40 -6.25 -6.25
CA ILE A 60 19.27 -5.40 -5.06
C ILE A 60 19.28 -6.27 -3.79
N MET A 61 18.59 -7.41 -3.81
CA MET A 61 18.59 -8.33 -2.68
C MET A 61 20.00 -8.84 -2.35
N SER A 62 20.84 -9.11 -3.36
CA SER A 62 22.25 -9.51 -3.12
C SER A 62 23.07 -8.40 -2.43
N VAL A 63 22.81 -7.13 -2.75
CA VAL A 63 23.43 -5.99 -2.06
C VAL A 63 22.94 -5.87 -0.60
N PHE A 64 21.68 -6.27 -0.36
CA PHE A 64 21.10 -6.25 1.00
C PHE A 64 21.59 -7.42 1.88
N GLU A 65 22.23 -8.45 1.30
CA GLU A 65 22.82 -9.54 2.07
C GLU A 65 23.86 -8.99 3.06
N GLY A 66 23.65 -9.30 4.34
CA GLY A 66 24.53 -8.83 5.42
C GLY A 66 24.22 -7.41 5.94
N LEU A 67 23.28 -6.69 5.34
CA LEU A 67 22.77 -5.43 5.90
C LEU A 67 21.65 -5.69 6.91
N GLU A 68 21.58 -4.83 7.92
CA GLU A 68 20.40 -4.80 8.79
C GLU A 68 19.22 -4.20 8.05
N THR A 69 18.13 -4.97 7.95
CA THR A 69 16.91 -4.56 7.25
C THR A 69 15.75 -4.38 8.22
N THR A 70 14.89 -3.42 7.92
CA THR A 70 13.62 -3.21 8.60
C THR A 70 12.48 -3.40 7.60
N LEU A 71 11.44 -4.13 8.02
CA LEU A 71 10.25 -4.34 7.21
C LEU A 71 9.10 -3.45 7.70
N ALA A 72 8.30 -2.96 6.77
CA ALA A 72 7.05 -2.27 7.04
C ALA A 72 6.02 -2.58 5.94
N SER A 73 4.73 -2.54 6.26
CA SER A 73 3.70 -2.51 5.22
C SER A 73 3.74 -1.16 4.49
N GLY A 74 3.67 -1.18 3.16
CA GLY A 74 3.77 -0.02 2.28
C GLY A 74 2.69 0.01 1.21
N GLY A 75 2.77 1.01 0.33
CA GLY A 75 1.73 1.39 -0.61
C GLY A 75 0.92 2.58 -0.11
N SER A 76 0.56 3.54 -1.00
CA SER A 76 -0.03 4.81 -0.56
C SER A 76 -1.38 4.62 0.12
N ALA A 77 -2.27 3.77 -0.44
CA ALA A 77 -3.55 3.48 0.17
C ALA A 77 -3.41 2.68 1.49
N ALA A 78 -2.48 1.71 1.55
CA ALA A 78 -2.21 0.96 2.77
C ALA A 78 -1.73 1.88 3.90
N ASN A 79 -0.80 2.79 3.60
CA ASN A 79 -0.32 3.79 4.55
C ASN A 79 -1.43 4.74 5.01
N ALA A 80 -2.32 5.18 4.10
CA ALA A 80 -3.45 6.03 4.42
C ALA A 80 -4.42 5.35 5.40
N VAL A 81 -4.87 4.10 5.09
CA VAL A 81 -5.81 3.38 5.96
C VAL A 81 -5.18 2.96 7.28
N SER A 82 -3.88 2.60 7.30
CA SER A 82 -3.15 2.34 8.55
C SER A 82 -3.06 3.59 9.42
N GLY A 83 -2.83 4.75 8.81
CA GLY A 83 -2.80 6.03 9.52
C GLY A 83 -4.12 6.34 10.22
N VAL A 84 -5.25 6.17 9.53
CA VAL A 84 -6.57 6.43 10.11
C VAL A 84 -7.00 5.33 11.10
N ALA A 85 -6.59 4.08 10.90
CA ALA A 85 -6.81 3.00 11.87
C ALA A 85 -6.17 3.31 13.22
N ARG A 86 -4.92 3.79 13.21
CA ARG A 86 -4.20 4.24 14.42
C ARG A 86 -4.87 5.43 15.12
N MET A 87 -5.71 6.19 14.44
CA MET A 87 -6.56 7.24 15.02
C MET A 87 -7.90 6.71 15.55
N GLY A 88 -8.13 5.39 15.51
CA GLY A 88 -9.33 4.73 16.03
C GLY A 88 -10.50 4.67 15.04
N ILE A 89 -10.25 4.84 13.74
CA ILE A 89 -11.25 4.68 12.68
C ILE A 89 -11.18 3.25 12.14
N GLU A 90 -12.31 2.56 12.09
CA GLU A 90 -12.39 1.22 11.49
C GLU A 90 -11.95 1.26 10.02
N SER A 91 -10.94 0.47 9.69
CA SER A 91 -10.30 0.53 8.39
C SER A 91 -10.11 -0.86 7.80
N GLY A 92 -10.28 -0.98 6.48
CA GLY A 92 -9.99 -2.17 5.70
C GLY A 92 -9.01 -1.87 4.56
N PHE A 93 -8.42 -2.92 4.00
CA PHE A 93 -7.53 -2.80 2.84
C PHE A 93 -7.75 -3.95 1.87
N ILE A 94 -8.03 -3.62 0.61
CA ILE A 94 -8.14 -4.54 -0.53
C ILE A 94 -6.85 -4.46 -1.34
N GLY A 95 -6.24 -5.60 -1.60
CA GLY A 95 -5.02 -5.70 -2.40
C GLY A 95 -4.70 -7.15 -2.72
N LYS A 96 -3.58 -7.38 -3.42
CA LYS A 96 -3.16 -8.74 -3.78
C LYS A 96 -1.72 -9.00 -3.36
N ILE A 97 -1.50 -10.15 -2.73
CA ILE A 97 -0.21 -10.63 -2.24
C ILE A 97 0.12 -11.99 -2.82
N GLY A 98 1.39 -12.37 -2.79
CA GLY A 98 1.84 -13.73 -3.05
C GLY A 98 1.80 -14.59 -1.78
N ARG A 99 2.01 -15.91 -1.96
CA ARG A 99 2.08 -16.89 -0.85
C ARG A 99 3.50 -17.03 -0.30
N ASP A 100 4.13 -15.92 0.04
CA ASP A 100 5.52 -15.85 0.48
C ASP A 100 5.69 -15.12 1.83
N ALA A 101 6.93 -14.89 2.22
CA ALA A 101 7.24 -14.24 3.49
C ALA A 101 6.81 -12.77 3.50
N TYR A 102 6.95 -12.04 2.38
CA TYR A 102 6.56 -10.64 2.29
C TYR A 102 5.03 -10.47 2.34
N GLY A 103 4.27 -11.35 1.66
CA GLY A 103 2.81 -11.32 1.72
C GLY A 103 2.27 -11.63 3.13
N ARG A 104 2.87 -12.60 3.82
CA ARG A 104 2.53 -12.88 5.22
C ARG A 104 2.84 -11.69 6.12
N PHE A 105 4.05 -11.11 5.98
CA PHE A 105 4.45 -9.94 6.75
C PHE A 105 3.50 -8.76 6.53
N PHE A 106 3.15 -8.46 5.26
CA PHE A 106 2.22 -7.38 4.93
C PHE A 106 0.89 -7.55 5.65
N ARG A 107 0.29 -8.75 5.58
CA ARG A 107 -0.96 -9.07 6.26
C ARG A 107 -0.86 -8.84 7.76
N GLU A 108 0.12 -9.47 8.40
CA GLU A 108 0.31 -9.41 9.85
C GLU A 108 0.58 -7.97 10.34
N ASP A 109 1.33 -7.18 9.57
CA ASP A 109 1.64 -5.80 9.94
C ASP A 109 0.41 -4.90 9.79
N MET A 110 -0.37 -5.03 8.72
CA MET A 110 -1.64 -4.33 8.55
C MET A 110 -2.63 -4.66 9.68
N GLU A 111 -2.79 -5.94 10.02
CA GLU A 111 -3.67 -6.40 11.10
C GLU A 111 -3.20 -5.88 12.46
N ARG A 112 -1.90 -5.88 12.72
CA ARG A 112 -1.30 -5.28 13.93
C ARG A 112 -1.57 -3.78 14.04
N ASN A 113 -1.66 -3.09 12.91
CA ASN A 113 -2.04 -1.68 12.84
C ASN A 113 -3.56 -1.44 12.95
N GLY A 114 -4.38 -2.50 13.12
CA GLY A 114 -5.82 -2.40 13.27
C GLY A 114 -6.60 -2.32 11.96
N VAL A 115 -5.99 -2.69 10.83
CA VAL A 115 -6.63 -2.72 9.52
C VAL A 115 -7.14 -4.12 9.21
N GLN A 116 -8.41 -4.25 8.84
CA GLN A 116 -8.97 -5.50 8.33
C GLN A 116 -8.39 -5.80 6.94
N THR A 117 -7.73 -6.93 6.78
CA THR A 117 -7.14 -7.31 5.49
C THR A 117 -8.13 -8.08 4.61
N LEU A 118 -8.44 -7.52 3.44
CA LEU A 118 -9.28 -8.12 2.41
C LEU A 118 -8.37 -8.50 1.23
N LEU A 119 -7.40 -9.38 1.50
CA LEU A 119 -6.30 -9.70 0.58
C LEU A 119 -6.61 -10.92 -0.27
N ILE A 120 -6.36 -10.76 -1.56
CA ILE A 120 -6.38 -11.84 -2.55
C ILE A 120 -4.98 -12.45 -2.62
N GLU A 121 -4.88 -13.77 -2.68
CA GLU A 121 -3.60 -14.47 -2.82
C GLU A 121 -3.39 -14.90 -4.28
N GLY A 122 -2.28 -14.46 -4.86
CA GLY A 122 -1.84 -14.81 -6.21
C GLY A 122 -0.70 -15.84 -6.22
N GLU A 123 -0.36 -16.29 -7.43
CA GLU A 123 0.75 -17.25 -7.65
C GLU A 123 2.11 -16.54 -7.77
N GLN A 124 2.12 -15.25 -8.11
CA GLN A 124 3.35 -14.45 -8.21
C GLN A 124 3.86 -14.06 -6.82
N ALA A 125 5.16 -13.77 -6.73
CA ALA A 125 5.76 -13.23 -5.53
C ALA A 125 5.10 -11.90 -5.12
N SER A 126 5.00 -11.66 -3.83
CA SER A 126 4.45 -10.40 -3.28
C SER A 126 5.23 -9.19 -3.77
N GLY A 127 4.53 -8.08 -3.90
CA GLY A 127 5.15 -6.80 -4.17
C GLY A 127 6.04 -6.35 -3.02
N CYS A 128 7.18 -5.73 -3.34
CA CYS A 128 8.07 -5.13 -2.36
C CYS A 128 8.72 -3.84 -2.88
N ALA A 129 9.01 -2.92 -1.97
CA ALA A 129 9.78 -1.73 -2.26
C ALA A 129 11.12 -1.80 -1.50
N MET A 130 12.20 -2.04 -2.25
CA MET A 130 13.55 -2.04 -1.72
C MET A 130 13.99 -0.59 -1.52
N THR A 131 14.05 -0.17 -0.26
CA THR A 131 14.33 1.22 0.13
C THR A 131 15.75 1.35 0.65
N MET A 132 16.57 2.03 -0.11
CA MET A 132 17.97 2.34 0.23
C MET A 132 18.07 3.72 0.82
N ILE A 133 18.68 3.81 2.00
CA ILE A 133 18.96 5.07 2.68
C ILE A 133 20.47 5.29 2.68
N THR A 134 20.93 6.29 1.95
CA THR A 134 22.35 6.63 1.83
C THR A 134 22.84 7.42 3.06
N PRO A 135 24.19 7.54 3.26
CA PRO A 135 24.74 8.26 4.42
C PRO A 135 24.31 9.73 4.52
N ASP A 136 24.01 10.38 3.41
CA ASP A 136 23.46 11.74 3.35
C ASP A 136 21.95 11.82 3.66
N GLY A 137 21.30 10.66 3.89
CA GLY A 137 19.88 10.57 4.24
C GLY A 137 18.95 10.53 3.04
N GLU A 138 19.48 10.50 1.81
CA GLU A 138 18.66 10.37 0.60
C GLU A 138 18.03 8.98 0.49
N ARG A 139 16.83 8.91 -0.05
CA ARG A 139 16.09 7.66 -0.23
C ARG A 139 15.94 7.32 -1.69
N THR A 140 16.28 6.08 -2.02
CA THR A 140 16.09 5.52 -3.36
C THR A 140 15.24 4.27 -3.25
N PHE A 141 14.27 4.11 -4.16
CA PHE A 141 13.34 3.00 -4.14
C PHE A 141 13.44 2.19 -5.43
N GLY A 142 13.65 0.90 -5.28
CA GLY A 142 13.44 -0.09 -6.33
C GLY A 142 12.13 -0.85 -6.04
N THR A 143 11.06 -0.53 -6.75
CA THR A 143 9.72 -1.07 -6.48
C THR A 143 9.39 -2.20 -7.45
N PHE A 144 9.25 -3.40 -6.93
CA PHE A 144 8.74 -4.58 -7.63
C PHE A 144 7.28 -4.80 -7.25
N LEU A 145 6.38 -4.71 -8.21
CA LEU A 145 4.94 -4.81 -7.92
C LEU A 145 4.47 -6.25 -7.70
N GLY A 146 5.09 -7.23 -8.36
CA GLY A 146 4.76 -8.65 -8.19
C GLY A 146 3.27 -8.95 -8.28
N ALA A 147 2.76 -9.72 -7.34
CA ALA A 147 1.34 -10.09 -7.25
C ALA A 147 0.40 -8.87 -7.22
N ALA A 148 0.82 -7.76 -6.61
CA ALA A 148 -0.02 -6.55 -6.52
C ALA A 148 -0.44 -6.02 -7.90
N ALA A 149 0.45 -6.08 -8.90
CA ALA A 149 0.15 -5.67 -10.28
C ALA A 149 -0.84 -6.59 -11.01
N THR A 150 -1.17 -7.74 -10.44
CA THR A 150 -2.07 -8.73 -11.06
C THR A 150 -3.48 -8.72 -10.48
N LEU A 151 -3.77 -7.78 -9.58
CA LEU A 151 -5.14 -7.57 -9.10
C LEU A 151 -6.00 -7.11 -10.26
N CYS A 152 -7.12 -7.78 -10.51
CA CYS A 152 -8.00 -7.48 -11.62
C CYS A 152 -9.46 -7.28 -11.19
N ALA A 153 -10.26 -6.72 -12.10
CA ALA A 153 -11.66 -6.37 -11.84
C ALA A 153 -12.52 -7.55 -11.39
N GLU A 154 -12.26 -8.75 -11.94
CA GLU A 154 -13.00 -9.98 -11.70
C GLU A 154 -12.79 -10.54 -10.29
N GLU A 155 -11.70 -10.15 -9.64
CA GLU A 155 -11.37 -10.56 -8.27
C GLU A 155 -12.06 -9.70 -7.20
N LEU A 156 -12.67 -8.57 -7.60
CA LEU A 156 -13.41 -7.71 -6.68
C LEU A 156 -14.84 -8.20 -6.49
N SER A 157 -15.22 -8.49 -5.26
CA SER A 157 -16.57 -8.88 -4.87
C SER A 157 -17.29 -7.78 -4.07
N ALA A 158 -18.62 -7.78 -4.07
CA ALA A 158 -19.42 -6.79 -3.35
C ALA A 158 -19.16 -6.80 -1.84
N GLU A 159 -18.92 -7.98 -1.28
CA GLU A 159 -18.68 -8.17 0.15
C GLU A 159 -17.46 -7.41 0.66
N MET A 160 -16.47 -7.14 -0.22
CA MET A 160 -15.27 -6.37 0.14
C MET A 160 -15.57 -4.89 0.44
N PHE A 161 -16.74 -4.41 0.02
CA PHE A 161 -17.16 -3.01 0.20
C PHE A 161 -18.25 -2.85 1.27
N GLU A 162 -18.83 -3.96 1.73
CA GLU A 162 -19.91 -3.90 2.71
C GLU A 162 -19.47 -3.35 4.05
N GLY A 163 -20.29 -2.47 4.57
CA GLY A 163 -20.07 -1.92 5.90
C GLY A 163 -19.08 -0.77 5.98
N TYR A 164 -18.50 -0.32 4.87
CA TYR A 164 -17.67 0.88 4.79
C TYR A 164 -18.47 2.09 4.31
N ASP A 165 -17.95 3.29 4.56
CA ASP A 165 -18.55 4.57 4.15
C ASP A 165 -17.73 5.23 3.04
N ILE A 166 -16.42 4.94 2.99
CA ILE A 166 -15.49 5.53 2.03
C ILE A 166 -14.63 4.43 1.42
N LEU A 167 -14.52 4.45 0.08
CA LEU A 167 -13.46 3.77 -0.66
C LEU A 167 -12.34 4.76 -0.98
N HIS A 168 -11.12 4.47 -0.53
CA HIS A 168 -9.93 5.24 -0.89
C HIS A 168 -9.09 4.44 -1.89
N ILE A 169 -8.93 4.97 -3.11
CA ILE A 169 -8.23 4.30 -4.21
C ILE A 169 -6.83 4.89 -4.37
N GLU A 170 -5.84 4.02 -4.48
CA GLU A 170 -4.46 4.37 -4.81
C GLU A 170 -4.33 4.86 -6.25
N GLY A 171 -3.76 6.04 -6.46
CA GLY A 171 -3.59 6.64 -7.76
C GLY A 171 -2.73 5.83 -8.73
N TYR A 172 -1.79 5.03 -8.24
CA TYR A 172 -0.96 4.16 -9.08
C TYR A 172 -1.75 3.05 -9.80
N LEU A 173 -2.99 2.75 -9.37
CA LEU A 173 -3.87 1.80 -10.04
C LEU A 173 -4.53 2.35 -11.32
N VAL A 174 -4.38 3.64 -11.63
CA VAL A 174 -5.01 4.30 -12.80
C VAL A 174 -4.64 3.66 -14.15
N GLN A 175 -3.55 2.90 -14.20
CA GLN A 175 -3.13 2.17 -15.40
C GLN A 175 -4.09 1.03 -15.75
N ASP A 176 -4.84 0.50 -14.78
CA ASP A 176 -5.93 -0.47 -15.00
C ASP A 176 -7.29 0.20 -14.82
N ALA A 177 -7.81 0.74 -15.93
CA ALA A 177 -9.11 1.39 -15.94
C ALA A 177 -10.26 0.42 -15.60
N SER A 178 -10.14 -0.87 -15.92
CA SER A 178 -11.18 -1.86 -15.65
C SER A 178 -11.31 -2.14 -14.17
N LEU A 179 -10.19 -2.28 -13.47
CA LEU A 179 -10.13 -2.44 -12.03
C LEU A 179 -10.76 -1.23 -11.30
N ILE A 180 -10.36 -0.01 -11.70
CA ILE A 180 -10.89 1.23 -11.11
C ILE A 180 -12.40 1.35 -11.34
N LEU A 181 -12.86 1.14 -12.57
CA LEU A 181 -14.29 1.23 -12.89
C LEU A 181 -15.11 0.21 -12.09
N ARG A 182 -14.63 -1.03 -11.97
CA ARG A 182 -15.29 -2.07 -11.18
C ARG A 182 -15.33 -1.70 -9.70
N ALA A 183 -14.22 -1.24 -9.12
CA ALA A 183 -14.17 -0.80 -7.73
C ALA A 183 -15.14 0.36 -7.44
N VAL A 184 -15.17 1.37 -8.32
CA VAL A 184 -16.08 2.51 -8.19
C VAL A 184 -17.54 2.07 -8.32
N GLN A 185 -17.84 1.15 -9.24
CA GLN A 185 -19.19 0.60 -9.40
C GLN A 185 -19.64 -0.09 -8.11
N LEU A 186 -18.86 -1.04 -7.59
CA LEU A 186 -19.17 -1.78 -6.36
C LEU A 186 -19.33 -0.83 -5.15
N ALA A 187 -18.42 0.15 -5.02
CA ALA A 187 -18.51 1.15 -3.97
C ALA A 187 -19.81 1.96 -4.05
N LYS A 188 -20.22 2.38 -5.26
CA LYS A 188 -21.48 3.12 -5.47
C LYS A 188 -22.70 2.26 -5.16
N GLU A 189 -22.72 1.00 -5.56
CA GLU A 189 -23.78 0.04 -5.25
C GLU A 189 -23.91 -0.18 -3.74
N ALA A 190 -22.79 -0.20 -3.00
CA ALA A 190 -22.75 -0.30 -1.55
C ALA A 190 -22.98 1.06 -0.83
N GLY A 191 -23.15 2.17 -1.57
CA GLY A 191 -23.41 3.50 -1.01
C GLY A 191 -22.17 4.26 -0.51
N LEU A 192 -20.96 3.84 -0.86
CA LEU A 192 -19.72 4.48 -0.44
C LEU A 192 -19.46 5.80 -1.19
N SER A 193 -18.83 6.73 -0.50
CA SER A 193 -18.11 7.84 -1.14
C SER A 193 -16.76 7.35 -1.66
N VAL A 194 -16.28 7.88 -2.79
CA VAL A 194 -14.99 7.52 -3.36
C VAL A 194 -14.00 8.66 -3.19
N SER A 195 -12.84 8.32 -2.66
CA SER A 195 -11.65 9.17 -2.53
C SER A 195 -10.53 8.58 -3.38
N PHE A 196 -9.73 9.43 -3.99
CA PHE A 196 -8.66 9.03 -4.89
C PHE A 196 -7.42 9.87 -4.61
N ASP A 197 -6.26 9.24 -4.43
CA ASP A 197 -5.02 10.00 -4.35
C ASP A 197 -4.44 10.26 -5.74
N MET A 198 -3.65 11.32 -5.88
CA MET A 198 -3.04 11.68 -7.15
C MET A 198 -1.71 10.95 -7.39
N ALA A 199 -1.25 10.16 -6.42
CA ALA A 199 -0.03 9.35 -6.42
C ALA A 199 1.21 10.13 -6.87
N SER A 200 1.41 10.22 -8.17
CA SER A 200 2.54 10.87 -8.83
C SER A 200 2.06 11.64 -10.07
N TYR A 201 2.88 12.58 -10.51
CA TYR A 201 2.65 13.37 -11.73
C TYR A 201 3.23 12.69 -13.00
N ASN A 202 3.73 11.48 -12.88
CA ASN A 202 4.33 10.72 -14.00
C ASN A 202 3.27 10.05 -14.87
#